data_10531d14670652c4317eba1bf6d40697
#
_entry.id   10531d14670652c4317eba1bf6d40697
#
_cell.length_a   1.000
_cell.length_b   1.000
_cell.length_c   1.000
_cell.angle_alpha   90.00
_cell.angle_beta   90.00
_cell.angle_gamma   90.00
#
_symmetry.space_group_name_H-M   'P 1'
#
loop_
_entity.id
_entity.type
_entity.pdbx_description
1 polymer ?
#
loop_
_entity_poly.entity_id
_entity_poly.type
_entity_poly.pdbx_seq_one_letter_code
_entity_poly.pdbx_strand_id
1 'polypeptide(L)'
;IEHHPLLYKYVHKPHHKWIVPTPFASHAFHPLDGYAQSLPYHIFPCIFPLNKLLFLCLFGFVNLWSIMIHDSDMINNTGFEKYINGPAHHTLHHLYFTCNYGQYFTTCDRLFSSFREPQAEDDPVLEAQGVSRPTKDIKTQ
;
A
#
# COMPACT_ATOMS: atom_id res chain seq x y z
N ILE A 1 -1.49 8.84 8.95
CA ILE A 1 -2.46 9.06 10.05
C ILE A 1 -3.03 7.72 10.51
N GLU A 2 -3.47 6.84 9.62
CA GLU A 2 -4.12 5.55 9.92
C GLU A 2 -3.19 4.56 10.66
N HIS A 3 -1.88 4.65 10.45
CA HIS A 3 -0.86 3.89 11.18
C HIS A 3 -0.51 4.48 12.56
N HIS A 4 -1.17 5.55 13.00
CA HIS A 4 -1.03 6.00 14.39
C HIS A 4 -1.54 4.93 15.35
N PRO A 5 -0.82 4.57 16.45
CA PRO A 5 -1.12 3.42 17.31
C PRO A 5 -2.58 3.30 17.76
N LEU A 6 -3.22 4.43 18.05
CA LEU A 6 -4.61 4.46 18.49
C LEU A 6 -5.61 4.12 17.37
N LEU A 7 -5.33 4.57 16.12
CA LEU A 7 -6.21 4.33 14.99
C LEU A 7 -5.91 2.97 14.34
N TYR A 8 -4.64 2.63 14.22
CA TYR A 8 -4.21 1.37 13.63
C TYR A 8 -4.93 0.18 14.25
N LYS A 9 -4.89 0.06 15.59
CA LYS A 9 -5.43 -1.09 16.31
C LYS A 9 -6.91 -1.38 16.01
N TYR A 10 -7.72 -0.34 15.90
CA TYR A 10 -9.18 -0.48 15.81
C TYR A 10 -9.74 -0.26 14.41
N VAL A 11 -9.05 0.49 13.59
CA VAL A 11 -9.57 0.96 12.30
C VAL A 11 -8.81 0.33 11.13
N HIS A 12 -7.48 0.42 11.11
CA HIS A 12 -6.67 0.03 9.95
C HIS A 12 -6.12 -1.41 10.03
N LYS A 13 -5.93 -1.96 11.22
CA LYS A 13 -5.44 -3.34 11.39
C LYS A 13 -6.27 -4.41 10.66
N PRO A 14 -7.60 -4.30 10.52
CA PRO A 14 -8.38 -5.25 9.72
C PRO A 14 -7.92 -5.34 8.27
N HIS A 15 -7.46 -4.24 7.66
CA HIS A 15 -6.89 -4.22 6.31
C HIS A 15 -5.60 -5.02 6.23
N HIS A 16 -4.72 -4.93 7.20
CA HIS A 16 -3.48 -5.68 7.31
C HIS A 16 -3.64 -7.13 7.79
N LYS A 17 -4.87 -7.65 7.87
CA LYS A 17 -5.10 -9.06 8.22
C LYS A 17 -4.47 -10.00 7.20
N TRP A 18 -4.43 -9.60 5.95
CA TRP A 18 -3.78 -10.33 4.87
C TRP A 18 -2.33 -9.89 4.74
N ILE A 19 -1.43 -10.59 5.43
CA ILE A 19 0.02 -10.34 5.38
C ILE A 19 0.54 -10.50 3.95
N VAL A 20 0.05 -11.51 3.25
CA VAL A 20 0.21 -11.64 1.80
C VAL A 20 -1.03 -11.02 1.17
N PRO A 21 -0.95 -9.79 0.63
CA PRO A 21 -2.10 -9.14 0.06
C PRO A 21 -2.59 -9.89 -1.18
N THR A 22 -3.88 -9.81 -1.40
CA THR A 22 -4.52 -10.31 -2.62
C THR A 22 -5.37 -9.18 -3.20
N PRO A 23 -5.69 -9.19 -4.50
CA PRO A 23 -6.54 -8.18 -5.11
C PRO A 23 -7.86 -7.95 -4.36
N PHE A 24 -8.41 -8.97 -3.72
CA PHE A 24 -9.63 -8.86 -2.90
C PHE A 24 -9.39 -8.11 -1.58
N ALA A 25 -8.17 -8.10 -1.05
CA ALA A 25 -7.83 -7.39 0.17
C ALA A 25 -7.83 -5.87 -0.03
N SER A 26 -7.72 -5.39 -1.27
CA SER A 26 -7.68 -3.97 -1.62
C SER A 26 -8.85 -3.15 -1.05
N HIS A 27 -10.01 -3.77 -0.87
CA HIS A 27 -11.22 -3.13 -0.34
C HIS A 27 -11.70 -3.78 0.97
N ALA A 28 -10.90 -4.65 1.57
CA ALA A 28 -11.22 -5.35 2.81
C ALA A 28 -10.71 -4.55 4.02
N PHE A 29 -11.45 -3.51 4.40
CA PHE A 29 -11.12 -2.64 5.53
C PHE A 29 -12.34 -2.30 6.37
N HIS A 30 -12.09 -1.75 7.55
CA HIS A 30 -13.16 -1.23 8.39
C HIS A 30 -13.89 -0.06 7.69
N PRO A 31 -15.23 0.09 7.81
CA PRO A 31 -15.96 1.17 7.11
C PRO A 31 -15.40 2.58 7.38
N LEU A 32 -14.94 2.86 8.60
CA LEU A 32 -14.32 4.14 8.93
C LEU A 32 -12.98 4.34 8.22
N ASP A 33 -12.22 3.27 8.00
CA ASP A 33 -10.97 3.29 7.26
C ASP A 33 -11.23 3.65 5.79
N GLY A 34 -12.13 2.90 5.14
CA GLY A 34 -12.53 3.19 3.77
C GLY A 34 -13.08 4.59 3.58
N TYR A 35 -13.85 5.10 4.54
CA TYR A 35 -14.32 6.48 4.52
C TYR A 35 -13.17 7.48 4.62
N ALA A 36 -12.25 7.30 5.57
CA ALA A 36 -11.10 8.18 5.76
C ALA A 36 -10.19 8.20 4.53
N GLN A 37 -9.90 7.04 3.94
CA GLN A 37 -9.12 6.93 2.71
C GLN A 37 -9.79 7.59 1.51
N SER A 38 -11.13 7.59 1.45
CA SER A 38 -11.89 8.20 0.35
C SER A 38 -12.00 9.73 0.45
N LEU A 39 -11.82 10.31 1.64
CA LEU A 39 -12.00 11.76 1.87
C LEU A 39 -11.22 12.65 0.90
N PRO A 40 -9.93 12.43 0.59
CA PRO A 40 -9.20 13.27 -0.36
C PRO A 40 -9.86 13.33 -1.74
N TYR A 41 -10.40 12.22 -2.20
CA TYR A 41 -11.07 12.14 -3.52
C TYR A 41 -12.41 12.85 -3.54
N HIS A 42 -13.10 12.93 -2.42
CA HIS A 42 -14.36 13.67 -2.30
C HIS A 42 -14.15 15.17 -2.06
N ILE A 43 -13.13 15.53 -1.28
CA ILE A 43 -12.82 16.93 -0.97
C ILE A 43 -12.21 17.65 -2.19
N PHE A 44 -11.35 16.98 -2.95
CA PHE A 44 -10.66 17.59 -4.09
C PHE A 44 -11.60 18.25 -5.11
N PRO A 45 -12.68 17.60 -5.59
CA PRO A 45 -13.62 18.21 -6.53
C PRO A 45 -14.42 19.39 -5.95
N CYS A 46 -14.52 19.49 -4.62
CA CYS A 46 -15.16 20.63 -3.97
C CYS A 46 -14.27 21.89 -3.96
N ILE A 47 -12.94 21.67 -3.97
CA ILE A 47 -11.96 22.76 -3.98
C ILE A 47 -11.59 23.14 -5.42
N PHE A 48 -11.41 22.17 -6.29
CA PHE A 48 -11.01 22.34 -7.67
C PHE A 48 -12.14 21.83 -8.59
N PRO A 49 -12.74 22.74 -9.42
CA PRO A 49 -13.76 22.33 -10.35
C PRO A 49 -13.26 21.22 -11.27
N LEU A 50 -13.85 20.05 -11.19
CA LEU A 50 -13.47 18.88 -11.98
C LEU A 50 -14.63 18.45 -12.88
N ASN A 51 -14.35 18.19 -14.14
CA ASN A 51 -15.33 17.63 -15.05
C ASN A 51 -15.84 16.28 -14.52
N LYS A 52 -17.16 16.08 -14.53
CA LYS A 52 -17.82 14.88 -13.99
C LYS A 52 -17.28 13.58 -14.61
N LEU A 53 -17.08 13.56 -15.94
CA LEU A 53 -16.57 12.38 -16.62
C LEU A 53 -15.12 12.09 -16.19
N LEU A 54 -14.29 13.14 -16.13
CA LEU A 54 -12.91 13.03 -15.67
C LEU A 54 -12.86 12.51 -14.21
N PHE A 55 -13.73 13.02 -13.33
CA PHE A 55 -13.84 12.50 -11.97
C PHE A 55 -14.14 11.01 -11.93
N LEU A 56 -15.12 10.55 -12.72
CA LEU A 56 -15.48 9.12 -12.79
C LEU A 56 -14.32 8.26 -13.32
N CYS A 57 -13.61 8.75 -14.34
CA CYS A 57 -12.44 8.05 -14.88
C CYS A 57 -11.30 7.94 -13.85
N LEU A 58 -11.00 9.04 -13.15
CA LEU A 58 -9.98 9.05 -12.10
C LEU A 58 -10.38 8.16 -10.93
N PHE A 59 -11.64 8.17 -10.53
CA PHE A 59 -12.15 7.31 -9.47
C PHE A 59 -12.05 5.83 -9.85
N GLY A 60 -12.41 5.48 -11.10
CA GLY A 60 -12.21 4.12 -11.62
C GLY A 60 -10.73 3.72 -11.64
N PHE A 61 -9.85 4.63 -12.08
CA PHE A 61 -8.41 4.40 -12.09
C PHE A 61 -7.84 4.15 -10.69
N VAL A 62 -8.23 4.94 -9.69
CA VAL A 62 -7.79 4.77 -8.31
C VAL A 62 -8.16 3.40 -7.76
N ASN A 63 -9.39 2.94 -8.01
CA ASN A 63 -9.83 1.62 -7.56
C ASN A 63 -9.05 0.49 -8.27
N LEU A 64 -8.88 0.61 -9.58
CA LEU A 64 -8.08 -0.36 -10.35
C LEU A 64 -6.64 -0.40 -9.86
N TRP A 65 -6.03 0.77 -9.63
CA TRP A 65 -4.68 0.87 -9.08
C TRP A 65 -4.57 0.18 -7.71
N SER A 66 -5.53 0.43 -6.81
CA SER A 66 -5.57 -0.22 -5.50
C SER A 66 -5.62 -1.74 -5.62
N ILE A 67 -6.43 -2.27 -6.53
CA ILE A 67 -6.50 -3.72 -6.80
C ILE A 67 -5.14 -4.24 -7.30
N MET A 68 -4.50 -3.53 -8.22
CA MET A 68 -3.22 -3.95 -8.80
C MET A 68 -2.07 -3.97 -7.78
N ILE A 69 -1.97 -2.97 -6.90
CA ILE A 69 -0.89 -2.95 -5.90
C ILE A 69 -1.09 -3.96 -4.77
N HIS A 70 -2.29 -4.51 -4.61
CA HIS A 70 -2.57 -5.61 -3.69
C HIS A 70 -2.33 -6.99 -4.32
N ASP A 71 -1.80 -7.04 -5.51
CA ASP A 71 -1.23 -8.28 -6.04
C ASP A 71 0.10 -8.53 -5.33
N SER A 72 0.27 -9.72 -4.74
CA SER A 72 1.49 -10.09 -4.02
C SER A 72 2.71 -10.29 -4.93
N ASP A 73 2.60 -9.93 -6.20
CA ASP A 73 3.67 -10.07 -7.16
C ASP A 73 4.87 -9.18 -6.78
N MET A 74 6.01 -9.82 -6.59
CA MET A 74 7.28 -9.16 -6.27
C MET A 74 8.12 -8.89 -7.53
N ILE A 75 7.46 -8.61 -8.66
CA ILE A 75 8.17 -8.22 -9.89
C ILE A 75 8.93 -6.93 -9.63
N ASN A 76 10.23 -7.10 -9.48
CA ASN A 76 11.21 -6.03 -9.39
C ASN A 76 11.99 -5.98 -10.71
N ASN A 77 12.45 -4.83 -11.15
CA ASN A 77 13.30 -4.56 -12.32
C ASN A 77 12.61 -3.92 -13.52
N THR A 78 11.49 -3.22 -13.33
CA THR A 78 10.88 -2.44 -14.41
C THR A 78 11.54 -1.06 -14.59
N GLY A 79 12.44 -0.66 -13.70
CA GLY A 79 13.05 0.68 -13.67
C GLY A 79 12.10 1.80 -13.16
N PHE A 80 10.79 1.55 -13.12
CA PHE A 80 9.80 2.51 -12.60
C PHE A 80 9.67 2.46 -11.07
N GLU A 81 10.10 1.38 -10.45
CA GLU A 81 10.01 1.12 -9.00
C GLU A 81 10.70 2.18 -8.16
N LYS A 82 11.68 2.85 -8.74
CA LYS A 82 12.35 3.98 -8.09
C LYS A 82 11.40 5.13 -7.77
N TYR A 83 10.36 5.32 -8.56
CA TYR A 83 9.45 6.47 -8.49
C TYR A 83 8.01 6.08 -8.17
N ILE A 84 7.61 4.89 -8.60
CA ILE A 84 6.23 4.40 -8.49
C ILE A 84 6.17 3.30 -7.44
N ASN A 85 5.21 3.44 -6.56
CA ASN A 85 4.93 2.45 -5.52
C ASN A 85 4.08 1.32 -6.12
N GLY A 86 4.74 0.22 -6.47
CA GLY A 86 4.12 -0.95 -7.09
C GLY A 86 3.72 -2.03 -6.08
N PRO A 87 3.27 -3.21 -6.58
CA PRO A 87 2.85 -4.33 -5.75
C PRO A 87 3.90 -4.78 -4.73
N ALA A 88 5.18 -4.85 -5.15
CA ALA A 88 6.27 -5.24 -4.27
C ALA A 88 6.45 -4.30 -3.06
N HIS A 89 6.36 -2.98 -3.29
CA HIS A 89 6.43 -2.00 -2.21
C HIS A 89 5.25 -2.13 -1.26
N HIS A 90 4.05 -2.33 -1.80
CA HIS A 90 2.83 -2.46 -1.00
C HIS A 90 2.79 -3.78 -0.22
N THR A 91 3.33 -4.86 -0.79
CA THR A 91 3.54 -6.13 -0.08
C THR A 91 4.47 -5.95 1.12
N LEU A 92 5.59 -5.21 0.97
CA LEU A 92 6.45 -4.87 2.11
C LEU A 92 5.72 -4.02 3.16
N HIS A 93 4.84 -3.11 2.72
CA HIS A 93 4.00 -2.34 3.64
C HIS A 93 3.10 -3.27 4.47
N HIS A 94 2.44 -4.25 3.87
CA HIS A 94 1.64 -5.25 4.59
C HIS A 94 2.45 -6.17 5.51
N LEU A 95 3.71 -6.44 5.17
CA LEU A 95 4.60 -7.28 5.97
C LEU A 95 5.16 -6.56 7.20
N TYR A 96 5.54 -5.29 7.05
CA TYR A 96 6.32 -4.56 8.06
C TYR A 96 5.56 -3.41 8.72
N PHE A 97 4.47 -2.92 8.15
CA PHE A 97 3.58 -1.85 8.65
C PHE A 97 4.22 -0.47 8.84
N THR A 98 5.54 -0.36 8.76
CA THR A 98 6.32 0.84 9.10
C THR A 98 7.05 1.46 7.91
N CYS A 99 6.79 0.98 6.70
CA CYS A 99 7.45 1.46 5.47
C CYS A 99 6.46 1.54 4.31
N ASN A 100 6.87 2.23 3.24
CA ASN A 100 6.18 2.31 1.95
C ASN A 100 4.69 2.68 2.07
N TYR A 101 4.40 3.78 2.75
CA TYR A 101 3.03 4.28 2.95
C TYR A 101 2.41 4.92 1.70
N GLY A 102 3.23 5.28 0.71
CA GLY A 102 2.76 5.92 -0.51
C GLY A 102 1.91 4.98 -1.35
N GLN A 103 0.77 5.48 -1.85
CA GLN A 103 -0.10 4.69 -2.70
C GLN A 103 0.31 4.71 -4.18
N TYR A 104 0.93 5.80 -4.65
CA TYR A 104 1.32 5.97 -6.06
C TYR A 104 2.81 6.20 -6.23
N PHE A 105 3.38 7.09 -5.45
CA PHE A 105 4.76 7.54 -5.59
C PHE A 105 5.58 7.27 -4.35
N THR A 106 6.85 6.89 -4.55
CA THR A 106 7.81 6.67 -3.46
C THR A 106 8.37 7.98 -2.87
N THR A 107 8.02 9.12 -3.45
CA THR A 107 8.60 10.43 -3.09
C THR A 107 8.42 10.78 -1.63
N CYS A 108 7.19 10.62 -1.10
CA CYS A 108 6.92 10.92 0.31
C CYS A 108 7.66 9.95 1.24
N ASP A 109 7.69 8.66 0.90
CA ASP A 109 8.42 7.68 1.70
C ASP A 109 9.91 7.97 1.76
N ARG A 110 10.50 8.41 0.65
CA ARG A 110 11.91 8.85 0.62
C ARG A 110 12.14 10.11 1.44
N LEU A 111 11.23 11.09 1.35
CA LEU A 111 11.34 12.35 2.08
C LEU A 111 11.23 12.14 3.60
N PHE A 112 10.36 11.24 4.04
CA PHE A 112 10.11 10.95 5.45
C PHE A 112 10.86 9.71 5.97
N SER A 113 11.83 9.20 5.19
CA SER A 113 12.68 8.06 5.58
C SER A 113 11.91 6.75 5.86
N SER A 114 10.72 6.60 5.30
CA SER A 114 9.92 5.38 5.36
C SER A 114 10.05 4.49 4.11
N PHE A 115 10.88 4.87 3.16
CA PHE A 115 11.11 4.07 1.96
C PHE A 115 11.95 2.84 2.26
N ARG A 116 11.44 1.68 1.87
CA ARG A 116 12.18 0.42 1.84
C ARG A 116 12.14 -0.17 0.43
N GLU A 117 13.30 -0.44 -0.11
CA GLU A 117 13.43 -1.05 -1.44
C GLU A 117 13.05 -2.53 -1.36
N PRO A 118 12.14 -3.00 -2.22
CA PRO A 118 11.80 -4.42 -2.30
C PRO A 118 12.99 -5.26 -2.77
N GLN A 119 13.22 -6.37 -2.09
CA GLN A 119 14.23 -7.35 -2.47
C GLN A 119 13.53 -8.68 -2.78
N ALA A 120 14.09 -9.46 -3.71
CA ALA A 120 13.53 -10.76 -4.05
C ALA A 120 13.43 -11.70 -2.85
N GLU A 121 14.32 -11.54 -1.88
CA GLU A 121 14.34 -12.32 -0.64
C GLU A 121 13.20 -11.96 0.34
N ASP A 122 12.58 -10.79 0.15
CA ASP A 122 11.44 -10.35 0.96
C ASP A 122 10.11 -10.97 0.48
N ASP A 123 10.10 -11.74 -0.61
CA ASP A 123 8.91 -12.36 -1.19
C ASP A 123 8.23 -13.32 -0.18
N PRO A 124 7.00 -13.04 0.26
CA PRO A 124 6.29 -13.89 1.21
C PRO A 124 5.93 -15.26 0.64
N VAL A 125 5.88 -15.41 -0.68
CA VAL A 125 5.59 -16.69 -1.35
C VAL A 125 6.74 -17.67 -1.18
N LEU A 126 8.00 -17.18 -1.11
CA LEU A 126 9.16 -18.04 -0.87
C LEU A 126 9.07 -18.76 0.48
N GLU A 127 8.58 -18.07 1.51
CA GLU A 127 8.37 -18.69 2.83
C GLU A 127 7.33 -19.79 2.79
N ALA A 128 6.25 -19.58 2.05
CA ALA A 128 5.22 -20.59 1.84
C ALA A 128 5.75 -21.83 1.06
N GLN A 129 6.80 -21.65 0.27
CA GLN A 129 7.50 -22.72 -0.46
C GLN A 129 8.61 -23.37 0.37
N GLY A 130 8.78 -23.00 1.64
CA GLY A 130 9.80 -23.58 2.53
C GLY A 130 11.22 -23.01 2.34
N VAL A 131 11.36 -21.91 1.62
CA VAL A 131 12.61 -21.18 1.49
C VAL A 131 12.73 -20.23 2.68
N SER A 132 13.68 -20.48 3.57
CA SER A 132 13.91 -19.62 4.75
C SER A 132 14.29 -18.22 4.31
N ARG A 133 13.56 -17.22 4.82
CA ARG A 133 14.01 -15.83 4.68
C ARG A 133 15.34 -15.64 5.41
N PRO A 134 16.31 -14.94 4.83
CA PRO A 134 17.47 -14.50 5.60
C PRO A 134 16.96 -13.64 6.76
N THR A 135 17.31 -14.04 7.98
CA THR A 135 16.99 -13.29 9.21
C THR A 135 17.70 -11.94 9.15
N LYS A 136 17.11 -10.96 8.50
CA LYS A 136 17.50 -9.57 8.67
C LYS A 136 16.83 -9.07 9.95
N ASP A 137 17.64 -8.72 10.91
CA ASP A 137 17.24 -8.16 12.20
C ASP A 137 16.12 -7.14 12.02
N ILE A 138 14.94 -7.49 12.50
CA ILE A 138 13.84 -6.55 12.72
C ILE A 138 14.36 -5.66 13.87
N LYS A 139 15.03 -4.57 13.51
CA LYS A 139 15.25 -3.50 14.48
C LYS A 139 13.90 -2.93 14.81
N THR A 140 13.32 -3.43 15.88
CA THR A 140 12.25 -2.77 16.63
C THR A 140 12.74 -1.38 17.00
N GLN A 141 12.29 -0.38 16.28
CA GLN A 141 12.32 1.01 16.74
C GLN A 141 10.92 1.43 17.15
#